data_68561e982b93b1c86022b7994c8b6a05
#
_entry.id   68561e982b93b1c86022b7994c8b6a05
#
_cell.length_a   1.000
_cell.length_b   1.000
_cell.length_c   1.000
_cell.angle_alpha   90.00
_cell.angle_beta   90.00
_cell.angle_gamma   90.00
#
_symmetry.space_group_name_H-M   'P 1'
#
loop_
_entity.id
_entity.type
_entity.pdbx_description
1 polymer ?
#
loop_
_entity_poly.entity_id
_entity_poly.type
_entity_poly.pdbx_seq_one_letter_code
_entity_poly.pdbx_strand_id
1 'polypeptide(L)'
;TRSRFWKEMAIFVIEDDAQNGPDHVDAHRTVGFVISPWCKRGFVDSTLYTTASMIRTMELILGLPPLTQYDAGATPMFNCFRKTAKVTAYNPLTPKVDLHARNTEKSPFALQSQQMDWSEYDRIPEDELNRILWYVAKGPDVPYPAPIHRAVFTKR
;
A
#
# COMPACT_ATOMS: atom_id res chain seq x y z
N THR A 1 1.20 -12.20 16.83
CA THR A 1 -0.05 -12.22 17.60
C THR A 1 0.02 -13.10 18.85
N ARG A 2 1.08 -13.89 19.02
CA ARG A 2 1.32 -14.74 20.20
C ARG A 2 2.29 -14.12 21.21
N SER A 3 2.78 -12.91 20.93
CA SER A 3 3.63 -12.16 21.84
C SER A 3 2.85 -11.75 23.10
N ARG A 4 3.50 -11.70 24.25
CA ARG A 4 2.95 -11.13 25.48
C ARG A 4 2.53 -9.66 25.34
N PHE A 5 3.11 -8.95 24.38
CA PHE A 5 2.82 -7.55 24.09
C PHE A 5 1.61 -7.36 23.17
N TRP A 6 1.09 -8.43 22.58
CA TRP A 6 0.07 -8.35 21.54
C TRP A 6 -1.12 -7.46 21.90
N LYS A 7 -1.61 -7.55 23.13
CA LYS A 7 -2.77 -6.79 23.60
C LYS A 7 -2.57 -5.26 23.59
N GLU A 8 -1.33 -4.80 23.57
CA GLU A 8 -0.92 -3.38 23.61
C GLU A 8 -0.10 -2.98 22.39
N MET A 9 -0.13 -3.78 21.32
CA MET A 9 0.71 -3.60 20.14
C MET A 9 -0.09 -3.06 18.97
N ALA A 10 0.51 -2.13 18.23
CA ALA A 10 0.11 -1.76 16.88
C ALA A 10 1.34 -1.81 15.96
N ILE A 11 1.21 -2.48 14.82
CA ILE A 11 2.25 -2.62 13.81
C ILE A 11 1.74 -1.92 12.55
N PHE A 12 2.52 -0.98 12.05
CA PHE A 12 2.27 -0.28 10.80
C PHE A 12 3.28 -0.79 9.78
N VAL A 13 2.80 -1.16 8.61
CA VAL A 13 3.64 -1.66 7.50
C VAL A 13 3.30 -0.86 6.27
N ILE A 14 4.31 -0.30 5.65
CA ILE A 14 4.24 0.42 4.40
C ILE A 14 5.48 0.09 3.58
N GLU A 15 5.37 0.11 2.28
CA GLU A 15 6.51 0.02 1.38
C GLU A 15 7.31 1.31 1.48
N ASP A 16 8.63 1.18 1.62
CA ASP A 16 9.55 2.28 1.49
C ASP A 16 9.77 2.56 0.00
N ASP A 17 9.78 3.82 -0.38
CA ASP A 17 10.07 4.26 -1.73
C ASP A 17 9.21 3.55 -2.81
N ALA A 18 7.90 3.62 -2.66
CA ALA A 18 6.95 3.09 -3.64
C ALA A 18 7.07 3.85 -4.96
N GLN A 19 7.59 3.18 -5.97
CA GLN A 19 7.84 3.75 -7.30
C GLN A 19 7.04 3.01 -8.36
N ASN A 20 6.47 3.73 -9.30
CA ASN A 20 5.89 3.19 -10.52
C ASN A 20 5.17 1.85 -10.35
N GLY A 21 4.36 1.74 -9.29
CA GLY A 21 3.60 0.54 -9.00
C GLY A 21 2.51 0.26 -10.02
N PRO A 22 1.91 -0.94 -10.02
CA PRO A 22 0.86 -1.35 -10.95
C PRO A 22 -0.48 -0.68 -10.59
N ASP A 23 -0.54 0.63 -10.59
CA ASP A 23 -1.70 1.41 -10.18
C ASP A 23 -2.11 2.41 -11.26
N HIS A 24 -3.32 2.24 -11.79
CA HIS A 24 -3.90 3.14 -12.78
C HIS A 24 -4.43 4.46 -12.19
N VAL A 25 -4.33 4.66 -10.88
CA VAL A 25 -4.75 5.89 -10.19
C VAL A 25 -3.56 6.79 -9.91
N ASP A 26 -2.50 6.23 -9.33
CA ASP A 26 -1.28 6.93 -8.98
C ASP A 26 -0.15 5.91 -8.79
N ALA A 27 0.89 6.00 -9.60
CA ALA A 27 2.02 5.07 -9.60
C ALA A 27 2.80 5.08 -8.26
N HIS A 28 2.74 6.16 -7.50
CA HIS A 28 3.37 6.29 -6.18
C HIS A 28 2.52 5.72 -5.04
N ARG A 29 1.31 5.25 -5.34
CA ARG A 29 0.43 4.66 -4.35
C ARG A 29 0.86 3.23 -4.02
N THR A 30 0.92 2.90 -2.76
CA THR A 30 1.23 1.55 -2.29
C THR A 30 0.23 1.06 -1.27
N VAL A 31 0.36 -0.22 -0.88
CA VAL A 31 -0.45 -0.81 0.17
C VAL A 31 0.10 -0.46 1.54
N GLY A 32 -0.78 -0.14 2.47
CA GLY A 32 -0.44 0.03 3.88
C GLY A 32 -1.21 -0.96 4.74
N PHE A 33 -0.58 -1.49 5.77
CA PHE A 33 -1.25 -2.37 6.73
C PHE A 33 -1.15 -1.81 8.13
N VAL A 34 -2.25 -1.95 8.89
CA VAL A 34 -2.27 -1.72 10.34
C VAL A 34 -2.69 -3.01 11.01
N ILE A 35 -1.80 -3.57 11.82
CA ILE A 35 -1.97 -4.87 12.47
C ILE A 35 -1.98 -4.68 13.98
N SER A 36 -3.14 -4.87 14.60
CA SER A 36 -3.33 -4.67 16.02
C SER A 36 -4.56 -5.46 16.49
N PRO A 37 -4.65 -5.86 17.77
CA PRO A 37 -5.91 -6.35 18.34
C PRO A 37 -7.00 -5.26 18.35
N TRP A 38 -6.62 -3.99 18.26
CA TRP A 38 -7.53 -2.84 18.21
C TRP A 38 -8.00 -2.49 16.80
N CYS A 39 -7.48 -3.17 15.76
CA CYS A 39 -7.92 -2.95 14.39
C CYS A 39 -9.16 -3.76 14.02
N LYS A 40 -9.94 -3.23 13.07
CA LYS A 40 -10.98 -3.95 12.37
C LYS A 40 -10.32 -5.03 11.49
N ARG A 41 -10.70 -6.29 11.65
CA ARG A 41 -10.12 -7.39 10.85
C ARG A 41 -10.82 -7.54 9.50
N GLY A 42 -10.03 -7.79 8.45
CA GLY A 42 -10.55 -7.92 7.09
C GLY A 42 -11.19 -6.63 6.56
N PHE A 43 -10.84 -5.50 7.14
CA PHE A 43 -11.32 -4.19 6.75
C PHE A 43 -10.37 -3.55 5.74
N VAL A 44 -10.93 -3.01 4.66
CA VAL A 44 -10.24 -2.21 3.68
C VAL A 44 -10.73 -0.77 3.84
N ASP A 45 -9.81 0.15 4.06
CA ASP A 45 -10.09 1.58 4.15
C ASP A 45 -9.66 2.26 2.85
N SER A 46 -10.59 2.91 2.19
CA SER A 46 -10.35 3.64 0.93
C SER A 46 -10.14 5.14 1.16
N THR A 47 -9.95 5.56 2.40
CA THR A 47 -9.58 6.95 2.71
C THR A 47 -8.18 7.23 2.18
N LEU A 48 -7.97 8.42 1.61
CA LEU A 48 -6.63 8.86 1.23
C LEU A 48 -5.79 9.08 2.48
N TYR A 49 -4.76 8.25 2.62
CA TYR A 49 -3.73 8.38 3.65
C TYR A 49 -2.36 8.58 3.00
N THR A 50 -1.50 9.24 3.72
CA THR A 50 -0.09 9.40 3.38
C THR A 50 0.79 8.76 4.46
N THR A 51 2.10 8.70 4.23
CA THR A 51 3.07 8.29 5.26
C THR A 51 2.93 9.15 6.52
N ALA A 52 2.70 10.47 6.35
CA ALA A 52 2.43 11.37 7.46
C ALA A 52 1.16 11.00 8.25
N SER A 53 0.14 10.42 7.60
CA SER A 53 -1.06 9.90 8.28
C SER A 53 -0.75 8.73 9.21
N MET A 54 0.16 7.83 8.80
CA MET A 54 0.63 6.73 9.67
C MET A 54 1.41 7.29 10.86
N ILE A 55 2.35 8.22 10.64
CA ILE A 55 3.14 8.87 11.69
C ILE A 55 2.20 9.54 12.68
N ARG A 56 1.24 10.35 12.19
CA ARG A 56 0.27 11.02 13.05
C ARG A 56 -0.56 10.06 13.88
N THR A 57 -0.91 8.93 13.30
CA THR A 57 -1.66 7.88 14.04
C THR A 57 -0.83 7.28 15.16
N MET A 58 0.46 7.00 14.92
CA MET A 58 1.39 6.51 15.94
C MET A 58 1.60 7.53 17.06
N GLU A 59 1.79 8.80 16.73
CA GLU A 59 1.91 9.89 17.70
C GLU A 59 0.69 9.98 18.61
N LEU A 60 -0.50 9.93 18.05
CA LEU A 60 -1.75 9.98 18.82
C LEU A 60 -1.89 8.75 19.75
N ILE A 61 -1.50 7.56 19.30
CA ILE A 61 -1.50 6.35 20.15
C ILE A 61 -0.53 6.49 21.32
N LEU A 62 0.64 7.11 21.07
CA LEU A 62 1.70 7.28 22.06
C LEU A 62 1.56 8.55 22.91
N GLY A 63 0.60 9.42 22.60
CA GLY A 63 0.44 10.72 23.26
C GLY A 63 1.57 11.71 22.95
N LEU A 64 2.18 11.59 21.77
CA LEU A 64 3.28 12.43 21.34
C LEU A 64 2.74 13.66 20.57
N PRO A 65 3.42 14.80 20.65
CA PRO A 65 3.14 15.95 19.78
C PRO A 65 3.57 15.63 18.34
N PRO A 66 3.03 16.35 17.34
CA PRO A 66 3.50 16.24 15.97
C PRO A 66 4.97 16.64 15.85
N LEU A 67 5.71 15.96 14.96
CA LEU A 67 7.10 16.26 14.64
C LEU A 67 7.22 17.46 13.69
N THR A 68 6.26 17.58 12.78
CA THR A 68 6.25 18.60 11.71
C THR A 68 4.82 19.10 11.45
N GLN A 69 4.71 20.16 10.64
CA GLN A 69 3.41 20.62 10.14
C GLN A 69 2.72 19.59 9.20
N TYR A 70 3.46 18.71 8.56
CA TYR A 70 2.91 17.71 7.64
C TYR A 70 2.13 16.64 8.38
N ASP A 71 2.70 16.07 9.44
CA ASP A 71 2.01 15.10 10.29
C ASP A 71 0.93 15.76 11.14
N ALA A 72 1.16 17.00 11.63
CA ALA A 72 0.15 17.77 12.35
C ALA A 72 -1.14 17.96 11.54
N GLY A 73 -1.02 18.19 10.21
CA GLY A 73 -2.14 18.37 9.30
C GLY A 73 -2.67 17.08 8.67
N ALA A 74 -2.00 15.95 8.87
CA ALA A 74 -2.38 14.70 8.24
C ALA A 74 -3.64 14.08 8.86
N THR A 75 -4.44 13.41 8.03
CA THR A 75 -5.63 12.68 8.48
C THR A 75 -5.23 11.39 9.20
N PRO A 76 -5.49 11.24 10.52
CA PRO A 76 -5.17 10.00 11.23
C PRO A 76 -6.05 8.84 10.76
N MET A 77 -5.53 7.61 10.89
CA MET A 77 -6.18 6.39 10.43
C MET A 77 -7.24 5.85 11.41
N PHE A 78 -8.08 6.72 11.97
CA PHE A 78 -9.09 6.33 12.97
C PHE A 78 -10.05 5.25 12.48
N ASN A 79 -10.38 5.24 11.19
CA ASN A 79 -11.30 4.29 10.60
C ASN A 79 -10.81 2.83 10.71
N CYS A 80 -9.50 2.61 10.79
CA CYS A 80 -8.91 1.29 10.95
C CYS A 80 -9.17 0.66 12.31
N PHE A 81 -9.49 1.48 13.32
CA PHE A 81 -9.55 1.06 14.72
C PHE A 81 -10.97 0.79 15.22
N ARG A 82 -11.04 0.09 16.31
CA ARG A 82 -12.26 -0.26 17.05
C ARG A 82 -12.09 0.05 18.54
N LYS A 83 -13.21 0.25 19.24
CA LYS A 83 -13.22 0.61 20.65
C LYS A 83 -12.85 -0.55 21.60
N THR A 84 -13.00 -1.79 21.15
CA THR A 84 -12.76 -2.99 21.98
C THR A 84 -11.76 -3.89 21.28
N ALA A 85 -10.67 -4.26 21.97
CA ALA A 85 -9.65 -5.13 21.43
C ALA A 85 -10.16 -6.56 21.16
N LYS A 86 -9.71 -7.16 20.07
CA LYS A 86 -9.85 -8.60 19.79
C LYS A 86 -8.48 -9.24 19.88
N VAL A 87 -8.12 -9.67 21.08
CA VAL A 87 -6.78 -10.20 21.39
C VAL A 87 -6.53 -11.63 20.91
N THR A 88 -7.54 -12.31 20.34
CA THR A 88 -7.40 -13.66 19.81
C THR A 88 -6.25 -13.72 18.80
N ALA A 89 -5.29 -14.59 19.05
CA ALA A 89 -4.20 -14.85 18.13
C ALA A 89 -4.71 -15.49 16.84
N TYR A 90 -3.97 -15.28 15.74
CA TYR A 90 -4.20 -15.95 14.46
C TYR A 90 -2.88 -16.50 13.91
N ASN A 91 -2.97 -17.47 13.04
CA ASN A 91 -1.83 -18.00 12.32
C ASN A 91 -1.69 -17.31 10.96
N PRO A 92 -0.47 -17.16 10.46
CA PRO A 92 -0.27 -16.72 9.09
C PRO A 92 -0.87 -17.75 8.13
N LEU A 93 -1.37 -17.29 7.01
CA LEU A 93 -1.80 -18.16 5.91
C LEU A 93 -0.57 -18.52 5.06
N THR A 94 -0.54 -19.74 4.56
CA THR A 94 0.46 -20.13 3.57
C THR A 94 0.24 -19.32 2.29
N PRO A 95 1.29 -18.70 1.74
CA PRO A 95 1.17 -18.00 0.46
C PRO A 95 0.62 -18.94 -0.63
N LYS A 96 -0.27 -18.41 -1.46
CA LYS A 96 -0.83 -19.15 -2.60
C LYS A 96 -0.05 -18.90 -3.90
N VAL A 97 1.01 -18.12 -3.82
CA VAL A 97 1.90 -17.79 -4.93
C VAL A 97 3.29 -18.31 -4.61
N ASP A 98 4.05 -18.64 -5.64
CA ASP A 98 5.46 -18.97 -5.50
C ASP A 98 6.24 -17.69 -5.19
N LEU A 99 6.76 -17.58 -3.96
CA LEU A 99 7.55 -16.42 -3.51
C LEU A 99 8.94 -16.35 -4.18
N HIS A 100 9.36 -17.41 -4.87
CA HIS A 100 10.63 -17.47 -5.58
C HIS A 100 10.45 -17.37 -7.10
N ALA A 101 9.20 -17.20 -7.56
CA ALA A 101 8.93 -17.01 -8.98
C ALA A 101 9.73 -15.83 -9.53
N ARG A 102 10.28 -16.02 -10.72
CA ARG A 102 11.01 -14.98 -11.45
C ARG A 102 10.42 -14.79 -12.82
N ASN A 103 10.50 -13.57 -13.33
CA ASN A 103 10.17 -13.29 -14.71
C ASN A 103 11.11 -14.04 -15.62
N THR A 104 10.59 -14.50 -16.74
CA THR A 104 11.37 -15.18 -17.77
C THR A 104 11.47 -14.29 -19.00
N GLU A 105 12.50 -14.51 -19.84
CA GLU A 105 12.65 -13.80 -21.11
C GLU A 105 11.48 -14.01 -22.08
N LYS A 106 10.72 -15.09 -21.85
CA LYS A 106 9.50 -15.41 -22.64
C LYS A 106 8.24 -14.72 -22.13
N SER A 107 8.33 -14.00 -21.04
CA SER A 107 7.17 -13.25 -20.51
C SER A 107 6.75 -12.19 -21.54
N PRO A 108 5.46 -12.00 -21.76
CA PRO A 108 4.96 -10.87 -22.55
C PRO A 108 5.57 -9.56 -22.05
N PHE A 109 5.95 -8.69 -22.97
CA PHE A 109 6.59 -7.41 -22.65
C PHE A 109 7.97 -7.47 -21.95
N ALA A 110 8.60 -8.66 -21.85
CA ALA A 110 9.92 -8.78 -21.21
C ALA A 110 10.96 -7.88 -21.90
N LEU A 111 11.01 -7.88 -23.23
CA LEU A 111 11.94 -7.04 -24.00
C LEU A 111 11.64 -5.55 -23.78
N GLN A 112 10.37 -5.15 -23.78
CA GLN A 112 9.97 -3.76 -23.55
C GLN A 112 10.37 -3.29 -22.16
N SER A 113 10.12 -4.10 -21.13
CA SER A 113 10.53 -3.82 -19.76
C SER A 113 12.06 -3.74 -19.62
N GLN A 114 12.84 -4.59 -20.31
CA GLN A 114 14.30 -4.54 -20.29
C GLN A 114 14.88 -3.29 -20.96
N GLN A 115 14.16 -2.68 -21.86
CA GLN A 115 14.58 -1.46 -22.56
C GLN A 115 14.26 -0.17 -21.80
N MET A 116 13.49 -0.25 -20.73
CA MET A 116 13.18 0.90 -19.88
C MET A 116 14.41 1.36 -19.09
N ASP A 117 14.47 2.63 -18.78
CA ASP A 117 15.56 3.22 -17.99
C ASP A 117 15.31 2.99 -16.50
N TRP A 118 15.92 1.95 -15.95
CA TRP A 118 15.85 1.58 -14.53
C TRP A 118 16.97 2.19 -13.67
N SER A 119 17.73 3.14 -14.23
CA SER A 119 18.92 3.70 -13.56
C SER A 119 18.59 4.59 -12.36
N GLU A 120 17.43 5.25 -12.39
CA GLU A 120 16.94 6.12 -11.32
C GLU A 120 15.42 5.98 -11.22
N TYR A 121 14.85 6.42 -10.08
CA TYR A 121 13.40 6.49 -9.91
C TYR A 121 12.78 7.54 -10.85
N ASP A 122 11.50 7.38 -11.14
CA ASP A 122 10.66 8.28 -11.96
C ASP A 122 11.14 8.49 -13.41
N ARG A 123 12.09 7.67 -13.93
CA ARG A 123 12.52 7.72 -15.33
C ARG A 123 11.68 6.88 -16.28
N ILE A 124 10.95 5.93 -15.75
CA ILE A 124 10.13 5.02 -16.54
C ILE A 124 8.81 5.69 -16.90
N PRO A 125 8.34 5.56 -18.15
CA PRO A 125 7.01 6.02 -18.53
C PRO A 125 5.94 5.26 -17.75
N GLU A 126 5.30 5.92 -16.80
CA GLU A 126 4.35 5.29 -15.85
C GLU A 126 3.20 4.57 -16.56
N ASP A 127 2.58 5.20 -17.57
CA ASP A 127 1.45 4.59 -18.28
C ASP A 127 1.88 3.29 -19.00
N GLU A 128 3.08 3.27 -19.58
CA GLU A 128 3.62 2.09 -20.22
C GLU A 128 3.88 0.96 -19.23
N LEU A 129 4.54 1.25 -18.11
CA LEU A 129 4.80 0.28 -17.05
C LEU A 129 3.49 -0.22 -16.46
N ASN A 130 2.54 0.66 -16.16
CA ASN A 130 1.25 0.28 -15.58
C ASN A 130 0.45 -0.64 -16.51
N ARG A 131 0.52 -0.45 -17.84
CA ARG A 131 -0.10 -1.37 -18.80
C ARG A 131 0.52 -2.75 -18.77
N ILE A 132 1.85 -2.84 -18.69
CA ILE A 132 2.58 -4.10 -18.57
C ILE A 132 2.16 -4.83 -17.28
N LEU A 133 2.20 -4.13 -16.15
CA LEU A 133 1.86 -4.69 -14.85
C LEU A 133 0.39 -5.11 -14.75
N TRP A 134 -0.50 -4.32 -15.35
CA TRP A 134 -1.92 -4.68 -15.44
C TRP A 134 -2.11 -5.97 -16.22
N TYR A 135 -1.47 -6.09 -17.39
CA TYR A 135 -1.51 -7.30 -18.19
C TYR A 135 -1.02 -8.53 -17.42
N VAL A 136 0.10 -8.40 -16.70
CA VAL A 136 0.66 -9.49 -15.87
C VAL A 136 -0.29 -9.88 -14.73
N ALA A 137 -0.92 -8.89 -14.10
CA ALA A 137 -1.78 -9.11 -12.94
C ALA A 137 -3.20 -9.61 -13.30
N LYS A 138 -3.73 -9.17 -14.44
CA LYS A 138 -5.13 -9.40 -14.83
C LYS A 138 -5.30 -10.32 -16.04
N GLY A 139 -4.25 -10.52 -16.81
CA GLY A 139 -4.27 -11.30 -18.04
C GLY A 139 -4.66 -10.47 -19.28
N PRO A 140 -4.50 -11.06 -20.48
CA PRO A 140 -4.70 -10.37 -21.76
C PRO A 140 -6.15 -9.96 -22.05
N ASP A 141 -7.09 -10.65 -21.44
CA ASP A 141 -8.53 -10.48 -21.72
C ASP A 141 -9.16 -9.33 -20.91
N VAL A 142 -8.43 -8.76 -19.95
CA VAL A 142 -8.93 -7.66 -19.12
C VAL A 142 -8.32 -6.34 -19.59
N PRO A 143 -9.10 -5.46 -20.23
CA PRO A 143 -8.59 -4.22 -20.77
C PRO A 143 -8.06 -3.31 -19.65
N TYR A 144 -6.97 -2.59 -19.95
CA TYR A 144 -6.44 -1.57 -19.06
C TYR A 144 -7.45 -0.43 -18.94
N PRO A 145 -7.87 -0.05 -17.72
CA PRO A 145 -8.83 1.01 -17.52
C PRO A 145 -8.25 2.38 -17.91
N ALA A 146 -9.10 3.28 -18.35
CA ALA A 146 -8.67 4.65 -18.59
C ALA A 146 -8.20 5.31 -17.28
N PRO A 147 -7.11 6.07 -17.31
CA PRO A 147 -6.63 6.82 -16.14
C PRO A 147 -7.71 7.75 -15.59
N ILE A 148 -7.85 7.76 -14.27
CA ILE A 148 -8.76 8.66 -13.58
C ILE A 148 -7.94 9.75 -12.88
N HIS A 149 -7.90 10.93 -13.45
CA HIS A 149 -7.28 12.09 -12.84
C HIS A 149 -8.29 12.81 -11.96
N ARG A 150 -8.03 12.87 -10.66
CA ARG A 150 -8.87 13.60 -9.69
C ARG A 150 -8.00 14.53 -8.86
N ALA A 151 -8.44 15.77 -8.71
CA ALA A 151 -7.87 16.62 -7.69
C ALA A 151 -8.20 16.07 -6.29
N VAL A 152 -7.23 16.09 -5.40
CA VAL A 152 -7.34 15.55 -4.02
C VAL A 152 -8.52 16.14 -3.24
N PHE A 153 -8.99 17.32 -3.64
CA PHE A 153 -10.02 18.10 -2.94
C PHE A 153 -11.39 18.13 -3.64
N THR A 154 -11.60 17.37 -4.70
CA THR A 154 -12.94 17.29 -5.29
C THR A 154 -13.87 16.50 -4.38
N LYS A 155 -14.85 17.21 -3.77
CA LYS A 155 -15.98 16.54 -3.11
C LYS A 155 -16.71 15.65 -4.14
N ARG A 156 -17.07 14.45 -3.72
CA ARG A 156 -18.01 13.58 -4.46
C ARG A 156 -19.39 14.20 -4.46
#